data_057e3056c7b49f8328669e4dec93f204
#
_entry.id   057e3056c7b49f8328669e4dec93f204
#
_cell.length_a   1.000
_cell.length_b   1.000
_cell.length_c   1.000
_cell.angle_alpha   90.00
_cell.angle_beta   90.00
_cell.angle_gamma   90.00
#
_symmetry.space_group_name_H-M   'P 1'
#
loop_
_entity.id
_entity.type
_entity.pdbx_description
1 polymer ?
#
loop_
_entity_poly.entity_id
_entity_poly.type
_entity_poly.pdbx_seq_one_letter_code
_entity_poly.pdbx_strand_id
1 'polypeptide(L)'
;AALGGGGRGMRVVYRKEDVQDSYDRAVGEAIKAFGAGECYVEKYIENPQHIEVQILGDKHGNVVHLFERDCSVQRRHQKVIEVAPCVSLSEEMRSKICNAAASFMKEIGYVNAGTVEFLLDGNQFYFIEVNPRIQVEHTITELITGIDIVQAQLKIAQGMDLHQEIGIPTQENLTFSGAAIQCRITTENPENNFLPDTGKINTYRSPGGLGIRLDAGNAFQGNVVTPYFDSLLVKVCTYGRDFSQA
;
A
#
# COMPACT_ATOMS: atom_id res chain seq x y z
N ALA A 1 5.75 1.58 18.69
CA ALA A 1 5.32 0.59 19.69
C ALA A 1 5.06 -0.75 19.02
N ALA A 2 5.38 -1.85 19.70
CA ALA A 2 5.29 -3.21 19.15
C ALA A 2 3.88 -3.59 18.65
N LEU A 3 2.83 -3.09 19.28
CA LEU A 3 1.44 -3.30 18.90
C LEU A 3 0.83 -2.09 18.16
N GLY A 4 1.63 -1.10 17.84
CA GLY A 4 1.22 0.10 17.11
C GLY A 4 1.30 -0.09 15.61
N GLY A 5 0.49 0.67 14.85
CA GLY A 5 0.52 0.72 13.40
C GLY A 5 0.15 2.12 12.89
N GLY A 6 0.39 2.37 11.59
CA GLY A 6 0.01 3.63 10.94
C GLY A 6 0.69 4.88 11.52
N GLY A 7 1.91 4.77 12.04
CA GLY A 7 2.66 5.89 12.61
C GLY A 7 2.18 6.37 13.99
N ARG A 8 1.19 5.72 14.59
CA ARG A 8 0.65 6.10 15.89
C ARG A 8 1.64 5.81 17.02
N GLY A 9 1.98 6.84 17.81
CA GLY A 9 2.95 6.73 18.91
C GLY A 9 4.41 6.82 18.45
N MET A 10 4.68 7.10 17.17
CA MET A 10 6.03 7.39 16.68
C MET A 10 6.46 8.80 17.04
N ARG A 11 7.73 8.97 17.40
CA ARG A 11 8.35 10.27 17.72
C ARG A 11 9.70 10.38 17.05
N VAL A 12 9.91 11.49 16.34
CA VAL A 12 11.21 11.80 15.75
C VAL A 12 12.06 12.52 16.79
N VAL A 13 13.31 12.09 16.96
CA VAL A 13 14.25 12.69 17.91
C VAL A 13 15.50 13.10 17.14
N TYR A 14 15.83 14.38 17.17
CA TYR A 14 16.99 14.94 16.44
C TYR A 14 18.23 15.09 17.33
N ARG A 15 18.06 15.13 18.65
CA ARG A 15 19.16 15.33 19.60
C ARG A 15 19.23 14.18 20.60
N LYS A 16 20.45 13.75 20.91
CA LYS A 16 20.71 12.61 21.80
C LYS A 16 20.09 12.85 23.20
N GLU A 17 20.14 14.05 23.71
CA GLU A 17 19.60 14.43 25.02
C GLU A 17 18.08 14.29 25.13
N ASP A 18 17.36 14.34 24.01
CA ASP A 18 15.89 14.24 23.98
C ASP A 18 15.39 12.79 23.87
N VAL A 19 16.30 11.81 23.70
CA VAL A 19 15.93 10.41 23.45
C VAL A 19 15.15 9.82 24.60
N GLN A 20 15.63 10.00 25.87
CA GLN A 20 15.01 9.39 27.05
C GLN A 20 13.59 9.92 27.27
N ASP A 21 13.41 11.24 27.25
CA ASP A 21 12.10 11.88 27.44
C ASP A 21 11.10 11.45 26.35
N SER A 22 11.55 11.42 25.09
CA SER A 22 10.73 10.99 23.95
C SER A 22 10.36 9.51 24.03
N TYR A 23 11.29 8.66 24.48
CA TYR A 23 11.03 7.24 24.69
C TYR A 23 10.00 7.00 25.79
N ASP A 24 10.15 7.65 26.95
CA ASP A 24 9.23 7.52 28.08
C ASP A 24 7.81 7.97 27.73
N ARG A 25 7.69 9.04 26.94
CA ARG A 25 6.39 9.49 26.42
C ARG A 25 5.80 8.49 25.43
N ALA A 26 6.61 7.91 24.52
CA ALA A 26 6.14 6.90 23.57
C ALA A 26 5.65 5.64 24.30
N VAL A 27 6.38 5.18 25.33
CA VAL A 27 5.98 4.06 26.19
C VAL A 27 4.65 4.37 26.90
N GLY A 28 4.53 5.56 27.50
CA GLY A 28 3.29 5.96 28.19
C GLY A 28 2.07 6.00 27.26
N GLU A 29 2.24 6.47 26.02
CA GLU A 29 1.19 6.46 25.01
C GLU A 29 0.86 5.04 24.53
N ALA A 30 1.88 4.18 24.34
CA ALA A 30 1.70 2.80 23.94
C ALA A 30 0.89 2.01 24.98
N ILE A 31 1.21 2.16 26.28
CA ILE A 31 0.47 1.53 27.37
C ILE A 31 -1.00 1.96 27.35
N LYS A 32 -1.26 3.27 27.20
CA LYS A 32 -2.63 3.80 27.17
C LYS A 32 -3.44 3.34 25.95
N ALA A 33 -2.78 3.23 24.79
CA ALA A 33 -3.46 2.91 23.53
C ALA A 33 -3.59 1.40 23.27
N PHE A 34 -2.63 0.59 23.70
CA PHE A 34 -2.50 -0.82 23.34
C PHE A 34 -2.36 -1.78 24.53
N GLY A 35 -2.25 -1.24 25.76
CA GLY A 35 -2.05 -2.04 26.97
C GLY A 35 -0.62 -2.58 27.14
N ALA A 36 0.30 -2.30 26.22
CA ALA A 36 1.70 -2.74 26.25
C ALA A 36 2.62 -1.57 25.91
N GLY A 37 3.74 -1.44 26.63
CA GLY A 37 4.68 -0.32 26.51
C GLY A 37 5.94 -0.65 25.72
N GLU A 38 5.99 -1.77 25.02
CA GLU A 38 7.17 -2.15 24.24
C GLU A 38 7.40 -1.19 23.07
N CYS A 39 8.52 -0.48 23.13
CA CYS A 39 8.95 0.46 22.10
C CYS A 39 10.40 0.16 21.71
N TYR A 40 10.76 0.47 20.48
CA TYR A 40 12.12 0.36 19.98
C TYR A 40 12.52 1.63 19.21
N VAL A 41 13.80 1.82 19.01
CA VAL A 41 14.36 2.97 18.32
C VAL A 41 14.82 2.52 16.94
N GLU A 42 14.40 3.27 15.91
CA GLU A 42 14.77 3.03 14.53
C GLU A 42 15.54 4.22 13.96
N LYS A 43 16.32 3.97 12.91
CA LYS A 43 16.91 5.04 12.11
C LYS A 43 15.78 5.85 11.46
N TYR A 44 15.80 7.17 11.66
CA TYR A 44 14.91 8.08 10.94
C TYR A 44 15.46 8.40 9.55
N ILE A 45 14.64 8.24 8.54
CA ILE A 45 14.93 8.63 7.16
C ILE A 45 14.14 9.91 6.85
N GLU A 46 14.83 10.99 6.52
CA GLU A 46 14.20 12.32 6.50
C GLU A 46 13.25 12.53 5.33
N ASN A 47 13.56 12.13 4.14
CA ASN A 47 12.72 12.35 2.96
C ASN A 47 12.67 11.09 2.07
N PRO A 48 12.20 9.97 2.60
CA PRO A 48 12.18 8.74 1.83
C PRO A 48 11.04 8.73 0.82
N GLN A 49 11.24 7.97 -0.28
CA GLN A 49 10.13 7.46 -1.04
C GLN A 49 9.56 6.22 -0.34
N HIS A 50 8.25 6.08 -0.35
CA HIS A 50 7.56 4.91 0.16
C HIS A 50 7.26 3.97 -1.00
N ILE A 51 8.05 2.91 -1.11
CA ILE A 51 7.94 1.90 -2.16
C ILE A 51 7.42 0.61 -1.55
N GLU A 52 6.46 0.00 -2.21
CA GLU A 52 5.91 -1.27 -1.77
C GLU A 52 5.86 -2.29 -2.90
N VAL A 53 6.06 -3.56 -2.58
CA VAL A 53 6.10 -4.65 -3.55
C VAL A 53 4.94 -5.60 -3.32
N GLN A 54 4.12 -5.81 -4.35
CA GLN A 54 3.03 -6.77 -4.33
C GLN A 54 3.55 -8.19 -4.46
N ILE A 55 3.12 -9.06 -3.56
CA ILE A 55 3.50 -10.49 -3.54
C ILE A 55 2.25 -11.35 -3.71
N LEU A 56 2.42 -12.45 -4.41
CA LEU A 56 1.53 -13.62 -4.38
C LEU A 56 2.36 -14.86 -4.07
N GLY A 57 1.88 -15.68 -3.13
CA GLY A 57 2.46 -16.97 -2.79
C GLY A 57 1.40 -18.05 -2.71
N ASP A 58 1.75 -19.30 -3.01
CA ASP A 58 0.85 -20.44 -2.88
C ASP A 58 1.34 -21.48 -1.85
N LYS A 59 0.58 -22.54 -1.66
CA LYS A 59 0.93 -23.62 -0.75
C LYS A 59 1.95 -24.60 -1.33
N HIS A 60 2.29 -24.45 -2.62
CA HIS A 60 3.25 -25.29 -3.34
C HIS A 60 4.67 -24.74 -3.28
N GLY A 61 4.86 -23.57 -2.61
CA GLY A 61 6.15 -22.91 -2.44
C GLY A 61 6.49 -21.94 -3.57
N ASN A 62 5.56 -21.66 -4.47
CA ASN A 62 5.73 -20.63 -5.47
C ASN A 62 5.48 -19.26 -4.85
N VAL A 63 6.38 -18.33 -5.09
CA VAL A 63 6.24 -16.92 -4.68
C VAL A 63 6.70 -16.05 -5.85
N VAL A 64 5.86 -15.10 -6.23
CA VAL A 64 6.17 -14.09 -7.24
C VAL A 64 5.91 -12.69 -6.71
N HIS A 65 6.68 -11.72 -7.20
CA HIS A 65 6.32 -10.30 -7.06
C HIS A 65 5.59 -9.81 -8.31
N LEU A 66 4.61 -8.95 -8.12
CA LEU A 66 3.86 -8.27 -9.19
C LEU A 66 4.30 -6.80 -9.32
N PHE A 67 5.61 -6.59 -9.23
CA PHE A 67 6.26 -5.27 -9.26
C PHE A 67 5.89 -4.37 -8.08
N GLU A 68 6.40 -3.15 -8.13
CA GLU A 68 6.28 -2.17 -7.07
C GLU A 68 5.25 -1.08 -7.38
N ARG A 69 4.86 -0.39 -6.31
CA ARG A 69 4.08 0.85 -6.33
C ARG A 69 4.83 1.93 -5.57
N ASP A 70 4.73 3.15 -6.04
CA ASP A 70 5.13 4.36 -5.30
C ASP A 70 3.93 4.90 -4.53
N CYS A 71 4.03 4.91 -3.22
CA CYS A 71 3.03 5.39 -2.29
C CYS A 71 3.51 6.61 -1.50
N SER A 72 4.44 7.39 -2.05
CA SER A 72 5.07 8.52 -1.35
C SER A 72 4.13 9.71 -1.14
N VAL A 73 3.08 9.85 -1.96
CA VAL A 73 2.10 10.93 -1.79
C VAL A 73 1.14 10.59 -0.66
N GLN A 74 1.45 11.11 0.50
CA GLN A 74 0.74 10.83 1.75
C GLN A 74 0.33 12.11 2.46
N ARG A 75 -0.73 12.01 3.25
CA ARG A 75 -1.12 13.03 4.20
C ARG A 75 -1.19 12.41 5.60
N ARG A 76 -0.39 12.91 6.54
CA ARG A 76 -0.31 12.37 7.91
C ARG A 76 -0.09 10.85 7.95
N HIS A 77 0.84 10.36 7.11
CA HIS A 77 1.16 8.94 6.93
C HIS A 77 0.02 8.09 6.33
N GLN A 78 -0.99 8.72 5.77
CA GLN A 78 -2.05 8.05 5.02
C GLN A 78 -1.82 8.24 3.53
N LYS A 79 -1.75 7.15 2.77
CA LYS A 79 -1.61 7.16 1.31
C LYS A 79 -2.82 7.86 0.68
N VAL A 80 -2.58 8.75 -0.29
CA VAL A 80 -3.61 9.53 -1.00
C VAL A 80 -3.57 9.28 -2.49
N ILE A 81 -2.36 9.24 -3.06
CA ILE A 81 -2.12 8.92 -4.48
C ILE A 81 -1.05 7.84 -4.52
N GLU A 82 -1.30 6.81 -5.30
CA GLU A 82 -0.38 5.72 -5.55
C GLU A 82 -0.14 5.56 -7.06
N VAL A 83 1.10 5.21 -7.42
CA VAL A 83 1.55 5.10 -8.82
C VAL A 83 2.21 3.75 -9.05
N ALA A 84 1.92 3.10 -10.17
CA ALA A 84 2.59 1.88 -10.60
C ALA A 84 2.91 1.93 -12.11
N PRO A 85 4.13 1.56 -12.53
CA PRO A 85 5.31 1.37 -11.68
C PRO A 85 5.84 2.71 -11.14
N CYS A 86 6.74 2.67 -10.16
CA CYS A 86 7.42 3.86 -9.67
C CYS A 86 8.30 4.48 -10.78
N VAL A 87 7.99 5.72 -11.14
CA VAL A 87 8.62 6.41 -12.29
C VAL A 87 10.09 6.75 -12.03
N SER A 88 10.43 7.01 -10.76
CA SER A 88 11.79 7.43 -10.36
C SER A 88 12.78 6.29 -10.19
N LEU A 89 12.32 5.03 -10.16
CA LEU A 89 13.19 3.87 -10.01
C LEU A 89 13.91 3.51 -11.31
N SER A 90 15.22 3.30 -11.22
CA SER A 90 15.96 2.59 -12.27
C SER A 90 15.55 1.11 -12.29
N GLU A 91 15.70 0.46 -13.47
CA GLU A 91 15.43 -0.98 -13.61
C GLU A 91 16.27 -1.83 -12.65
N GLU A 92 17.51 -1.41 -12.38
CA GLU A 92 18.39 -2.08 -11.42
C GLU A 92 17.82 -2.01 -10.00
N MET A 93 17.39 -0.82 -9.56
CA MET A 93 16.83 -0.63 -8.23
C MET A 93 15.48 -1.34 -8.08
N ARG A 94 14.62 -1.28 -9.10
CA ARG A 94 13.37 -2.04 -9.16
C ARG A 94 13.63 -3.53 -8.96
N SER A 95 14.55 -4.10 -9.73
CA SER A 95 14.90 -5.51 -9.61
C SER A 95 15.42 -5.86 -8.22
N LYS A 96 16.27 -5.02 -7.63
CA LYS A 96 16.79 -5.25 -6.27
C LYS A 96 15.71 -5.28 -5.21
N ILE A 97 14.82 -4.29 -5.21
CA ILE A 97 13.73 -4.18 -4.21
C ILE A 97 12.72 -5.32 -4.40
N CYS A 98 12.26 -5.56 -5.62
CA CYS A 98 11.29 -6.59 -5.91
C CYS A 98 11.80 -8.00 -5.57
N ASN A 99 13.05 -8.30 -5.96
CA ASN A 99 13.67 -9.59 -5.65
C ASN A 99 13.94 -9.77 -4.16
N ALA A 100 14.32 -8.71 -3.43
CA ALA A 100 14.50 -8.77 -1.99
C ALA A 100 13.16 -9.10 -1.29
N ALA A 101 12.06 -8.46 -1.72
CA ALA A 101 10.73 -8.74 -1.21
C ALA A 101 10.29 -10.19 -1.48
N ALA A 102 10.42 -10.66 -2.73
CA ALA A 102 10.03 -12.03 -3.11
C ALA A 102 10.87 -13.08 -2.37
N SER A 103 12.18 -12.88 -2.26
CA SER A 103 13.08 -13.80 -1.54
C SER A 103 12.73 -13.90 -0.07
N PHE A 104 12.51 -12.76 0.59
CA PHE A 104 12.08 -12.71 1.98
C PHE A 104 10.77 -13.46 2.20
N MET A 105 9.76 -13.20 1.36
CA MET A 105 8.45 -13.84 1.48
C MET A 105 8.48 -15.34 1.17
N LYS A 106 9.38 -15.76 0.27
CA LYS A 106 9.62 -17.17 -0.02
C LYS A 106 10.27 -17.91 1.16
N GLU A 107 11.25 -17.27 1.81
CA GLU A 107 11.97 -17.86 2.95
C GLU A 107 11.04 -18.12 4.14
N ILE A 108 10.08 -17.24 4.39
CA ILE A 108 9.08 -17.42 5.46
C ILE A 108 7.90 -18.32 5.04
N GLY A 109 7.88 -18.84 3.81
CA GLY A 109 6.79 -19.68 3.31
C GLY A 109 5.45 -18.96 3.20
N TYR A 110 5.48 -17.70 2.76
CA TYR A 110 4.27 -16.86 2.71
C TYR A 110 3.25 -17.39 1.70
N VAL A 111 1.97 -17.38 2.10
CA VAL A 111 0.85 -17.85 1.27
C VAL A 111 -0.20 -16.76 1.12
N ASN A 112 -0.74 -16.60 -0.07
CA ASN A 112 -1.74 -15.64 -0.49
C ASN A 112 -1.16 -14.27 -0.88
N ALA A 113 -2.01 -13.24 -1.02
CA ALA A 113 -1.58 -11.89 -1.36
C ALA A 113 -1.02 -11.16 -0.14
N GLY A 114 0.11 -10.51 -0.32
CA GLY A 114 0.75 -9.67 0.68
C GLY A 114 1.54 -8.55 0.03
N THR A 115 1.97 -7.61 0.82
CA THR A 115 2.77 -6.47 0.36
C THR A 115 3.92 -6.24 1.32
N VAL A 116 5.12 -6.06 0.77
CA VAL A 116 6.33 -5.70 1.53
C VAL A 116 6.61 -4.22 1.30
N GLU A 117 6.68 -3.45 2.37
CA GLU A 117 6.88 -2.01 2.33
C GLU A 117 8.33 -1.62 2.66
N PHE A 118 8.84 -0.64 1.92
CA PHE A 118 10.21 -0.11 2.05
C PHE A 118 10.23 1.41 2.05
N LEU A 119 11.21 1.98 2.75
CA LEU A 119 11.65 3.36 2.56
C LEU A 119 12.86 3.37 1.65
N LEU A 120 12.81 4.12 0.57
CA LEU A 120 13.92 4.33 -0.35
C LEU A 120 14.53 5.72 -0.12
N ASP A 121 15.84 5.76 0.13
CA ASP A 121 16.63 6.98 0.29
C ASP A 121 17.85 6.91 -0.66
N GLY A 122 17.77 7.65 -1.75
CA GLY A 122 18.77 7.57 -2.83
C GLY A 122 18.89 6.15 -3.38
N ASN A 123 20.05 5.52 -3.17
CA ASN A 123 20.33 4.15 -3.63
C ASN A 123 20.22 3.09 -2.52
N GLN A 124 19.63 3.43 -1.39
CA GLN A 124 19.44 2.51 -0.26
C GLN A 124 17.96 2.35 0.04
N PHE A 125 17.54 1.14 0.25
CA PHE A 125 16.18 0.86 0.70
C PHE A 125 16.18 0.14 2.05
N TYR A 126 15.19 0.44 2.85
CA TYR A 126 15.04 -0.05 4.21
C TYR A 126 13.66 -0.70 4.35
N PHE A 127 13.64 -1.91 4.87
CA PHE A 127 12.40 -2.62 5.18
C PHE A 127 11.62 -1.88 6.28
N ILE A 128 10.29 -1.77 6.10
CA ILE A 128 9.39 -1.24 7.12
C ILE A 128 8.57 -2.37 7.73
N GLU A 129 7.68 -2.95 6.91
CA GLU A 129 6.70 -3.93 7.38
C GLU A 129 6.20 -4.82 6.25
N VAL A 130 5.51 -5.89 6.63
CA VAL A 130 4.69 -6.70 5.72
C VAL A 130 3.22 -6.47 6.06
N ASN A 131 2.43 -6.19 5.06
CA ASN A 131 0.98 -6.23 5.17
C ASN A 131 0.47 -7.59 4.64
N PRO A 132 0.11 -8.54 5.53
CA PRO A 132 -0.26 -9.90 5.13
C PRO A 132 -1.73 -9.96 4.66
N ARG A 133 -2.09 -9.10 3.75
CA ARG A 133 -3.43 -8.93 3.18
C ARG A 133 -3.38 -8.17 1.87
N ILE A 134 -4.50 -8.17 1.17
CA ILE A 134 -4.69 -7.23 0.06
C ILE A 134 -4.75 -5.78 0.58
N GLN A 135 -4.23 -4.84 -0.18
CA GLN A 135 -4.24 -3.41 0.15
C GLN A 135 -5.19 -2.63 -0.77
N VAL A 136 -5.54 -1.41 -0.36
CA VAL A 136 -6.44 -0.52 -1.11
C VAL A 136 -5.92 -0.27 -2.52
N GLU A 137 -4.61 -0.13 -2.66
CA GLU A 137 -3.88 0.23 -3.88
C GLU A 137 -3.53 -0.94 -4.81
N HIS A 138 -4.03 -2.16 -4.54
CA HIS A 138 -3.80 -3.33 -5.41
C HIS A 138 -4.24 -3.09 -6.86
N THR A 139 -5.23 -2.24 -7.06
CA THR A 139 -5.87 -1.97 -8.36
C THR A 139 -4.90 -1.50 -9.44
N ILE A 140 -3.90 -0.66 -9.08
CA ILE A 140 -2.91 -0.18 -10.05
C ILE A 140 -1.92 -1.27 -10.46
N THR A 141 -1.60 -2.21 -9.58
CA THR A 141 -0.84 -3.40 -9.95
C THR A 141 -1.62 -4.27 -10.91
N GLU A 142 -2.91 -4.48 -10.67
CA GLU A 142 -3.80 -5.21 -11.59
C GLU A 142 -3.86 -4.56 -12.96
N LEU A 143 -3.92 -3.22 -13.03
CA LEU A 143 -3.99 -2.49 -14.29
C LEU A 143 -2.73 -2.64 -15.13
N ILE A 144 -1.54 -2.62 -14.53
CA ILE A 144 -0.29 -2.72 -15.28
C ILE A 144 0.11 -4.17 -15.60
N THR A 145 -0.33 -5.16 -14.79
CA THR A 145 0.04 -6.57 -14.98
C THR A 145 -1.04 -7.41 -15.67
N GLY A 146 -2.29 -6.95 -15.63
CA GLY A 146 -3.44 -7.73 -16.11
C GLY A 146 -3.81 -8.91 -15.20
N ILE A 147 -3.26 -9.00 -14.00
CA ILE A 147 -3.52 -10.09 -13.05
C ILE A 147 -4.57 -9.63 -12.04
N ASP A 148 -5.69 -10.36 -11.95
CA ASP A 148 -6.73 -10.18 -10.95
C ASP A 148 -6.26 -10.80 -9.61
N ILE A 149 -5.79 -9.94 -8.71
CA ILE A 149 -5.21 -10.34 -7.42
C ILE A 149 -6.29 -10.93 -6.50
N VAL A 150 -7.50 -10.41 -6.53
CA VAL A 150 -8.60 -10.91 -5.69
C VAL A 150 -9.03 -12.30 -6.15
N GLN A 151 -9.13 -12.52 -7.45
CA GLN A 151 -9.39 -13.85 -7.99
C GLN A 151 -8.28 -14.83 -7.66
N ALA A 152 -7.00 -14.38 -7.75
CA ALA A 152 -5.86 -15.18 -7.37
C ALA A 152 -5.92 -15.59 -5.89
N GLN A 153 -6.27 -14.67 -4.98
CA GLN A 153 -6.44 -14.98 -3.56
C GLN A 153 -7.43 -16.13 -3.31
N LEU A 154 -8.58 -16.09 -3.99
CA LEU A 154 -9.62 -17.12 -3.85
C LEU A 154 -9.13 -18.48 -4.34
N LYS A 155 -8.45 -18.52 -5.49
CA LYS A 155 -7.89 -19.75 -6.07
C LYS A 155 -6.76 -20.32 -5.21
N ILE A 156 -5.86 -19.47 -4.69
CA ILE A 156 -4.81 -19.89 -3.75
C ILE A 156 -5.42 -20.49 -2.47
N ALA A 157 -6.49 -19.87 -1.95
CA ALA A 157 -7.19 -20.38 -0.77
C ALA A 157 -7.80 -21.77 -1.01
N GLN A 158 -8.21 -22.06 -2.25
CA GLN A 158 -8.66 -23.40 -2.69
C GLN A 158 -7.51 -24.41 -2.85
N GLY A 159 -6.25 -23.97 -2.72
CA GLY A 159 -5.07 -24.83 -2.80
C GLY A 159 -4.48 -24.96 -4.20
N MET A 160 -4.90 -24.13 -5.15
CA MET A 160 -4.42 -24.18 -6.55
C MET A 160 -2.98 -23.65 -6.66
N ASP A 161 -2.22 -24.25 -7.59
CA ASP A 161 -0.87 -23.83 -7.96
C ASP A 161 -0.90 -22.52 -8.76
N LEU A 162 -0.01 -21.57 -8.41
CA LEU A 162 0.07 -20.25 -9.06
C LEU A 162 0.27 -20.33 -10.57
N HIS A 163 1.13 -21.22 -11.01
CA HIS A 163 1.55 -21.29 -12.41
C HIS A 163 0.68 -22.24 -13.24
N GLN A 164 0.46 -23.45 -12.74
CA GLN A 164 -0.17 -24.53 -13.49
C GLN A 164 -1.70 -24.42 -13.53
N GLU A 165 -2.32 -23.96 -12.44
CA GLU A 165 -3.78 -23.96 -12.29
C GLU A 165 -4.37 -22.55 -12.34
N ILE A 166 -3.69 -21.56 -11.72
CA ILE A 166 -4.17 -20.17 -11.74
C ILE A 166 -3.76 -19.48 -13.03
N GLY A 167 -2.62 -19.88 -13.61
CA GLY A 167 -2.11 -19.35 -14.87
C GLY A 167 -1.29 -18.06 -14.73
N ILE A 168 -0.80 -17.76 -13.52
CA ILE A 168 0.12 -16.64 -13.32
C ILE A 168 1.49 -17.05 -13.88
N PRO A 169 2.12 -16.24 -14.73
CA PRO A 169 3.44 -16.55 -15.27
C PRO A 169 4.49 -16.73 -14.17
N THR A 170 5.54 -17.50 -14.47
CA THR A 170 6.73 -17.55 -13.61
C THR A 170 7.41 -16.18 -13.57
N GLN A 171 8.22 -15.91 -12.53
CA GLN A 171 8.78 -14.57 -12.31
C GLN A 171 9.54 -14.03 -13.53
N GLU A 172 10.29 -14.87 -14.22
CA GLU A 172 11.07 -14.50 -15.42
C GLU A 172 10.19 -14.15 -16.64
N ASN A 173 8.93 -14.60 -16.65
CA ASN A 173 7.95 -14.34 -17.70
C ASN A 173 6.90 -13.28 -17.31
N LEU A 174 6.93 -12.85 -16.06
CA LEU A 174 6.08 -11.75 -15.59
C LEU A 174 6.55 -10.42 -16.16
N THR A 175 5.61 -9.70 -16.77
CA THR A 175 5.85 -8.37 -17.32
C THR A 175 4.76 -7.41 -16.88
N PHE A 176 5.02 -6.14 -16.98
CA PHE A 176 4.02 -5.09 -16.88
C PHE A 176 4.01 -4.23 -18.13
N SER A 177 2.93 -3.49 -18.35
CA SER A 177 2.84 -2.53 -19.44
C SER A 177 2.17 -1.24 -18.99
N GLY A 178 2.58 -0.11 -19.57
CA GLY A 178 2.00 1.18 -19.27
C GLY A 178 2.29 1.68 -17.85
N ALA A 179 1.45 2.60 -17.41
CA ALA A 179 1.46 3.12 -16.05
C ALA A 179 0.03 3.32 -15.54
N ALA A 180 -0.15 3.23 -14.23
CA ALA A 180 -1.43 3.46 -13.60
C ALA A 180 -1.27 4.36 -12.37
N ILE A 181 -2.28 5.20 -12.13
CA ILE A 181 -2.36 6.10 -10.98
C ILE A 181 -3.67 5.84 -10.27
N GLN A 182 -3.65 5.70 -8.94
CA GLN A 182 -4.83 5.65 -8.10
C GLN A 182 -4.93 6.90 -7.25
N CYS A 183 -6.12 7.50 -7.22
CA CYS A 183 -6.46 8.57 -6.29
C CYS A 183 -7.57 8.11 -5.36
N ARG A 184 -7.39 8.32 -4.05
CA ARG A 184 -8.44 8.06 -3.04
C ARG A 184 -9.32 9.29 -2.89
N ILE A 185 -10.60 9.15 -3.21
CA ILE A 185 -11.59 10.20 -3.02
C ILE A 185 -12.27 9.98 -1.68
N THR A 186 -12.10 10.93 -0.78
CA THR A 186 -12.57 10.84 0.61
C THR A 186 -13.52 11.98 0.96
N THR A 187 -14.38 11.77 1.95
CA THR A 187 -15.22 12.82 2.54
C THR A 187 -14.51 13.40 3.76
N GLU A 188 -13.69 14.38 3.53
CA GLU A 188 -12.93 15.07 4.58
C GLU A 188 -13.03 16.59 4.39
N ASN A 189 -13.10 17.32 5.49
CA ASN A 189 -13.18 18.78 5.46
C ASN A 189 -11.79 19.41 5.65
N PRO A 190 -11.18 19.98 4.59
CA PRO A 190 -9.87 20.63 4.69
C PRO A 190 -9.85 21.81 5.67
N GLU A 191 -10.95 22.53 5.80
CA GLU A 191 -11.07 23.69 6.71
C GLU A 191 -11.10 23.26 8.19
N ASN A 192 -11.49 22.00 8.43
CA ASN A 192 -11.53 21.43 9.78
C ASN A 192 -10.47 20.33 9.95
N ASN A 193 -9.22 20.61 9.57
CA ASN A 193 -8.09 19.70 9.73
C ASN A 193 -8.33 18.31 9.12
N PHE A 194 -9.06 18.21 8.00
CA PHE A 194 -9.38 16.96 7.32
C PHE A 194 -10.09 15.93 8.22
N LEU A 195 -10.91 16.40 9.16
CA LEU A 195 -11.80 15.51 9.87
C LEU A 195 -12.84 14.94 8.89
N PRO A 196 -13.28 13.68 9.10
CA PRO A 196 -14.34 13.10 8.29
C PRO A 196 -15.57 14.02 8.27
N ASP A 197 -16.05 14.31 7.06
CA ASP A 197 -17.29 15.05 6.85
C ASP A 197 -18.41 14.06 6.55
N THR A 198 -19.56 14.28 7.17
CA THR A 198 -20.70 13.37 7.12
C THR A 198 -21.90 14.05 6.46
N GLY A 199 -22.78 13.27 5.89
CA GLY A 199 -23.97 13.80 5.26
C GLY A 199 -24.46 12.97 4.07
N LYS A 200 -25.50 13.48 3.41
CA LYS A 200 -26.09 12.82 2.26
C LYS A 200 -25.40 13.27 0.96
N ILE A 201 -25.01 12.30 0.13
CA ILE A 201 -24.49 12.57 -1.22
C ILE A 201 -25.67 12.98 -2.12
N ASN A 202 -25.79 14.27 -2.38
CA ASN A 202 -26.90 14.80 -3.20
C ASN A 202 -26.65 14.56 -4.69
N THR A 203 -25.40 14.64 -5.14
CA THR A 203 -25.01 14.41 -6.53
C THR A 203 -23.74 13.60 -6.58
N TYR A 204 -23.73 12.54 -7.37
CA TYR A 204 -22.54 11.75 -7.68
C TYR A 204 -22.39 11.63 -9.20
N ARG A 205 -21.24 12.07 -9.71
CA ARG A 205 -20.86 11.93 -11.12
C ARG A 205 -19.45 11.38 -11.17
N SER A 206 -19.31 10.21 -11.76
CA SER A 206 -18.02 9.55 -11.91
C SER A 206 -17.46 9.78 -13.32
N PRO A 207 -16.12 9.88 -13.47
CA PRO A 207 -15.48 9.83 -14.76
C PRO A 207 -15.67 8.44 -15.40
N GLY A 208 -15.52 8.35 -16.71
CA GLY A 208 -15.55 7.10 -17.46
C GLY A 208 -14.80 7.25 -18.77
N GLY A 209 -14.50 6.13 -19.41
CA GLY A 209 -13.78 6.08 -20.67
C GLY A 209 -12.62 5.08 -20.64
N LEU A 210 -11.86 5.06 -21.74
CA LEU A 210 -10.69 4.18 -21.86
C LEU A 210 -9.65 4.51 -20.78
N GLY A 211 -9.16 3.49 -20.08
CA GLY A 211 -8.16 3.66 -19.05
C GLY A 211 -8.68 4.18 -17.71
N ILE A 212 -10.01 4.28 -17.51
CA ILE A 212 -10.61 4.64 -16.23
C ILE A 212 -11.20 3.40 -15.57
N ARG A 213 -10.77 3.12 -14.34
CA ARG A 213 -11.34 2.12 -13.45
C ARG A 213 -11.81 2.80 -12.16
N LEU A 214 -13.01 2.48 -11.73
CA LEU A 214 -13.58 2.93 -10.46
C LEU A 214 -13.81 1.74 -9.56
N ASP A 215 -13.19 1.76 -8.39
CA ASP A 215 -13.51 0.83 -7.32
C ASP A 215 -14.29 1.62 -6.25
N ALA A 216 -15.61 1.59 -6.37
CA ALA A 216 -16.50 2.30 -5.47
C ALA A 216 -16.73 1.49 -4.19
N GLY A 217 -16.67 2.21 -3.06
CA GLY A 217 -17.24 1.75 -1.80
C GLY A 217 -18.72 2.16 -1.72
N ASN A 218 -19.02 3.14 -0.88
CA ASN A 218 -20.37 3.65 -0.67
C ASN A 218 -20.70 4.91 -1.49
N ALA A 219 -20.01 5.15 -2.60
CA ALA A 219 -20.18 6.35 -3.42
C ALA A 219 -21.32 6.18 -4.43
N PHE A 220 -22.53 6.52 -4.03
CA PHE A 220 -23.67 6.66 -4.94
C PHE A 220 -24.61 7.78 -4.47
N GLN A 221 -25.35 8.34 -5.42
CA GLN A 221 -26.31 9.40 -5.11
C GLN A 221 -27.38 8.92 -4.14
N GLY A 222 -27.61 9.70 -3.10
CA GLY A 222 -28.58 9.42 -2.06
C GLY A 222 -28.01 8.68 -0.84
N ASN A 223 -26.79 8.13 -0.93
CA ASN A 223 -26.14 7.49 0.22
C ASN A 223 -25.82 8.50 1.33
N VAL A 224 -25.85 8.02 2.57
CA VAL A 224 -25.48 8.80 3.75
C VAL A 224 -24.10 8.35 4.25
N VAL A 225 -23.14 9.27 4.20
CA VAL A 225 -21.82 9.08 4.80
C VAL A 225 -21.92 9.25 6.30
N THR A 226 -21.47 8.24 7.03
CA THR A 226 -21.52 8.22 8.50
C THR A 226 -20.12 8.33 9.11
N PRO A 227 -19.97 8.75 10.37
CA PRO A 227 -18.68 8.84 11.05
C PRO A 227 -18.15 7.48 11.55
N TYR A 228 -18.89 6.40 11.34
CA TYR A 228 -18.55 5.07 11.90
C TYR A 228 -17.65 4.23 11.00
N PHE A 229 -17.49 4.64 9.74
CA PHE A 229 -16.69 3.93 8.73
C PHE A 229 -15.65 4.88 8.13
N ASP A 230 -14.71 4.28 7.36
CA ASP A 230 -13.71 5.04 6.61
C ASP A 230 -14.39 6.08 5.68
N SER A 231 -13.75 7.24 5.55
CA SER A 231 -14.22 8.33 4.70
C SER A 231 -14.03 8.07 3.20
N LEU A 232 -13.42 6.95 2.81
CA LEU A 232 -13.17 6.59 1.42
C LEU A 232 -14.48 6.34 0.67
N LEU A 233 -14.76 7.16 -0.33
CA LEU A 233 -15.92 7.02 -1.21
C LEU A 233 -15.63 6.09 -2.39
N VAL A 234 -14.54 6.37 -3.10
CA VAL A 234 -14.17 5.67 -4.33
C VAL A 234 -12.66 5.79 -4.58
N LYS A 235 -12.07 4.77 -5.17
CA LYS A 235 -10.76 4.84 -5.79
C LYS A 235 -10.96 5.14 -7.27
N VAL A 236 -10.39 6.25 -7.74
CA VAL A 236 -10.30 6.55 -9.16
C VAL A 236 -8.95 6.09 -9.63
N CYS A 237 -8.93 5.09 -10.50
CA CYS A 237 -7.71 4.56 -11.07
C CYS A 237 -7.67 4.90 -12.55
N THR A 238 -6.52 5.39 -13.01
CA THR A 238 -6.27 5.69 -14.42
C THR A 238 -5.15 4.79 -14.93
N TYR A 239 -5.19 4.49 -16.23
CA TYR A 239 -4.18 3.69 -16.91
C TYR A 239 -3.86 4.30 -18.26
N GLY A 240 -2.57 4.45 -18.57
CA GLY A 240 -2.05 4.95 -19.83
C GLY A 240 -0.89 4.10 -20.36
N ARG A 241 -0.46 4.35 -21.58
CA ARG A 241 0.73 3.68 -22.14
C ARG A 241 2.02 4.04 -21.41
N ASP A 242 2.02 5.20 -20.78
CA ASP A 242 3.08 5.73 -19.94
C ASP A 242 2.47 6.62 -18.85
N PHE A 243 3.32 7.10 -17.93
CA PHE A 243 2.89 7.93 -16.82
C PHE A 243 2.23 9.26 -17.24
N SER A 244 2.65 9.83 -18.37
CA SER A 244 2.11 11.12 -18.85
C SER A 244 0.68 10.99 -19.40
N GLN A 245 0.28 9.78 -19.76
CA GLN A 245 -1.04 9.45 -20.30
C GLN A 245 -1.97 8.83 -19.25
N ALA A 246 -1.43 8.35 -18.15
CA ALA A 246 -2.19 7.83 -17.03
C ALA A 246 -2.76 8.99 -16.19
#